data_bbb7701fe951dd8915f3c643725dc794
#
_entry.id   bbb7701fe951dd8915f3c643725dc794
#
_cell.length_a   1.000
_cell.length_b   1.000
_cell.length_c   1.000
_cell.angle_alpha   90.00
_cell.angle_beta   90.00
_cell.angle_gamma   90.00
#
_symmetry.space_group_name_H-M   'P 1'
#
loop_
_entity.id
_entity.type
_entity.pdbx_description
1 polymer ?
#
loop_
_entity_poly.entity_id
_entity_poly.type
_entity_poly.pdbx_seq_one_letter_code
_entity_poly.pdbx_strand_id
1 'polypeptide(L)'
;ARHLAHDINSDARRVSMFLSPSGRDLVIMAEDKERTVRLDLLEMIYYRELRLNAGLADHLATTSKTRYANSCRDLSSRISQDHVALHAAIGSNNLRRIVSDETACIKIYRTDEDMQISVTPVPLDQFTLMEVSGWQVYLSQSVAIELLRVRGGKLPNETGGVLIGAFNTQQKIIYIVDLLTAPTDSLEYPDAFIRGHKDLAEQVDAIQSVTAGNLTYVGEWHSHPDGAKCRPSNDDKKVIQWIDDYMSGDGLPPVMLIVGEGGEICTCVGQNTKSLRFEDVREKFAVAV
;
A
#
# COMPACT_ATOMS: atom_id res chain seq x y z
N ALA A 1 1.16 -13.97 2.26
CA ALA A 1 -0.09 -14.04 1.47
C ALA A 1 0.16 -13.62 0.01
N ARG A 2 0.90 -12.52 -0.26
CA ARG A 2 1.17 -12.01 -1.63
C ARG A 2 1.66 -13.07 -2.62
N HIS A 3 2.63 -13.88 -2.24
CA HIS A 3 3.17 -14.94 -3.12
C HIS A 3 2.10 -15.99 -3.47
N LEU A 4 1.31 -16.43 -2.49
CA LEU A 4 0.26 -17.42 -2.72
C LEU A 4 -0.87 -16.92 -3.62
N ALA A 5 -1.10 -15.60 -3.68
CA ALA A 5 -2.13 -15.03 -4.54
C ALA A 5 -1.85 -15.26 -6.03
N HIS A 6 -0.57 -15.39 -6.42
CA HIS A 6 -0.13 -15.50 -7.81
C HIS A 6 0.46 -16.87 -8.17
N ASP A 7 1.04 -17.60 -7.20
CA ASP A 7 1.82 -18.80 -7.48
C ASP A 7 0.98 -20.06 -7.79
N ILE A 8 -0.32 -20.01 -7.48
CA ILE A 8 -1.21 -21.16 -7.67
C ILE A 8 -2.25 -20.81 -8.72
N ASN A 9 -2.17 -21.43 -9.89
CA ASN A 9 -3.19 -21.34 -10.92
C ASN A 9 -4.43 -22.16 -10.50
N SER A 10 -5.27 -21.58 -9.67
CA SER A 10 -6.49 -22.21 -9.14
C SER A 10 -7.55 -21.15 -8.91
N ASP A 11 -8.79 -21.45 -9.30
CA ASP A 11 -9.96 -20.60 -9.06
C ASP A 11 -10.47 -20.67 -7.61
N ALA A 12 -9.84 -21.49 -6.77
CA ALA A 12 -10.23 -21.66 -5.38
C ALA A 12 -10.07 -20.33 -4.61
N ARG A 13 -11.14 -19.91 -3.96
CA ARG A 13 -11.15 -18.82 -3.01
C ARG A 13 -10.14 -19.06 -1.90
N ARG A 14 -9.37 -18.05 -1.54
CA ARG A 14 -8.29 -18.16 -0.56
C ARG A 14 -8.63 -17.41 0.73
N VAL A 15 -8.20 -18.00 1.83
CA VAL A 15 -8.31 -17.41 3.17
C VAL A 15 -6.94 -17.45 3.83
N SER A 16 -6.54 -16.34 4.43
CA SER A 16 -5.32 -16.24 5.25
C SER A 16 -5.71 -15.95 6.69
N MET A 17 -5.11 -16.69 7.62
CA MET A 17 -5.26 -16.46 9.05
C MET A 17 -3.88 -16.51 9.71
N PHE A 18 -3.56 -15.52 10.52
CA PHE A 18 -2.30 -15.48 11.24
C PHE A 18 -2.42 -14.67 12.54
N LEU A 19 -1.50 -14.93 13.46
CA LEU A 19 -1.38 -14.17 14.69
C LEU A 19 -0.37 -13.04 14.53
N SER A 20 -0.61 -11.92 15.21
CA SER A 20 0.41 -10.89 15.40
C SER A 20 1.64 -11.44 16.12
N PRO A 21 2.81 -10.79 16.04
CA PRO A 21 4.02 -11.26 16.73
C PRO A 21 3.86 -11.42 18.25
N SER A 22 3.01 -10.63 18.87
CA SER A 22 2.67 -10.73 20.29
C SER A 22 1.70 -11.87 20.60
N GLY A 23 0.98 -12.40 19.60
CA GLY A 23 -0.11 -13.35 19.76
C GLY A 23 -1.42 -12.75 20.30
N ARG A 24 -1.47 -11.45 20.54
CA ARG A 24 -2.67 -10.76 21.03
C ARG A 24 -3.74 -10.60 19.96
N ASP A 25 -3.34 -10.56 18.71
CA ASP A 25 -4.25 -10.32 17.61
C ASP A 25 -4.29 -11.50 16.66
N LEU A 26 -5.49 -11.87 16.22
CA LEU A 26 -5.74 -12.77 15.09
C LEU A 26 -6.21 -11.94 13.90
N VAL A 27 -5.53 -12.06 12.78
CA VAL A 27 -5.93 -11.46 11.51
C VAL A 27 -6.58 -12.53 10.64
N ILE A 28 -7.72 -12.21 10.06
CA ILE A 28 -8.44 -13.05 9.10
C ILE A 28 -8.66 -12.23 7.84
N MET A 29 -8.18 -12.73 6.71
CA MET A 29 -8.41 -12.18 5.38
C MET A 29 -9.05 -13.25 4.51
N ALA A 30 -10.13 -12.92 3.82
CA ALA A 30 -10.78 -13.82 2.87
C ALA A 30 -11.06 -13.09 1.56
N GLU A 31 -10.69 -13.71 0.44
CA GLU A 31 -11.08 -13.24 -0.89
C GLU A 31 -12.61 -13.34 -1.06
N ASP A 32 -13.19 -12.59 -1.99
CA ASP A 32 -14.54 -12.86 -2.48
C ASP A 32 -14.57 -14.11 -3.36
N LYS A 33 -15.76 -14.62 -3.65
CA LYS A 33 -15.93 -15.85 -4.44
C LYS A 33 -15.30 -15.74 -5.83
N GLU A 34 -15.51 -14.63 -6.49
CA GLU A 34 -14.99 -14.37 -7.85
C GLU A 34 -13.52 -13.92 -7.84
N ARG A 35 -12.91 -13.78 -6.65
CA ARG A 35 -11.53 -13.31 -6.46
C ARG A 35 -11.25 -11.96 -7.12
N THR A 36 -12.22 -11.08 -7.10
CA THR A 36 -12.05 -9.68 -7.56
C THR A 36 -11.15 -8.91 -6.59
N VAL A 37 -11.24 -9.24 -5.29
CA VAL A 37 -10.34 -8.73 -4.24
C VAL A 37 -9.48 -9.88 -3.74
N ARG A 38 -8.29 -10.03 -4.32
CA ARG A 38 -7.35 -11.10 -4.00
C ARG A 38 -6.60 -10.85 -2.69
N LEU A 39 -5.99 -11.90 -2.14
CA LEU A 39 -5.22 -11.83 -0.88
C LEU A 39 -4.07 -10.81 -0.92
N ASP A 40 -3.43 -10.60 -2.04
CA ASP A 40 -2.38 -9.59 -2.18
C ASP A 40 -2.91 -8.16 -1.99
N LEU A 41 -4.10 -7.87 -2.55
CA LEU A 41 -4.77 -6.57 -2.37
C LEU A 41 -5.30 -6.41 -0.94
N LEU A 42 -5.89 -7.47 -0.37
CA LEU A 42 -6.32 -7.48 1.04
C LEU A 42 -5.15 -7.22 1.99
N GLU A 43 -3.98 -7.81 1.72
CA GLU A 43 -2.77 -7.58 2.51
C GLU A 43 -2.31 -6.11 2.44
N MET A 44 -2.43 -5.46 1.28
CA MET A 44 -2.12 -4.04 1.14
C MET A 44 -3.10 -3.15 1.91
N ILE A 45 -4.40 -3.45 1.83
CA ILE A 45 -5.43 -2.75 2.61
C ILE A 45 -5.17 -2.91 4.12
N TYR A 46 -4.81 -4.12 4.56
CA TYR A 46 -4.48 -4.39 5.95
C TYR A 46 -3.28 -3.56 6.44
N TYR A 47 -2.17 -3.49 5.69
CA TYR A 47 -1.02 -2.67 6.09
C TYR A 47 -1.35 -1.18 6.09
N ARG A 48 -2.18 -0.72 5.17
CA ARG A 48 -2.68 0.66 5.19
C ARG A 48 -3.50 0.94 6.46
N GLU A 49 -4.37 0.01 6.86
CA GLU A 49 -5.14 0.14 8.12
C GLU A 49 -4.22 0.24 9.34
N LEU A 50 -3.16 -0.56 9.42
CA LEU A 50 -2.18 -0.47 10.53
C LEU A 50 -1.53 0.92 10.63
N ARG A 51 -1.31 1.58 9.50
CA ARG A 51 -0.79 2.94 9.47
C ARG A 51 -1.82 3.98 9.90
N LEU A 52 -3.07 3.83 9.49
CA LEU A 52 -4.12 4.84 9.72
C LEU A 52 -4.78 4.72 11.08
N ASN A 53 -4.82 3.54 11.66
CA ASN A 53 -5.50 3.24 12.90
C ASN A 53 -4.52 3.23 14.09
N ALA A 54 -4.51 4.33 14.85
CA ALA A 54 -3.65 4.46 16.02
C ALA A 54 -3.85 3.33 17.07
N GLY A 55 -5.04 2.74 17.14
CA GLY A 55 -5.33 1.58 18.02
C GLY A 55 -4.60 0.30 17.61
N LEU A 56 -4.01 0.27 16.41
CA LEU A 56 -3.23 -0.85 15.88
C LEU A 56 -1.72 -0.55 15.78
N ALA A 57 -1.24 0.58 16.32
CA ALA A 57 0.16 0.99 16.20
C ALA A 57 1.16 -0.03 16.78
N ASP A 58 0.76 -0.82 17.78
CA ASP A 58 1.54 -1.89 18.41
C ASP A 58 1.33 -3.28 17.80
N HIS A 59 0.47 -3.38 16.76
CA HIS A 59 0.01 -4.67 16.22
C HIS A 59 1.16 -5.58 15.74
N LEU A 60 2.16 -5.03 15.06
CA LEU A 60 3.33 -5.76 14.59
C LEU A 60 4.55 -5.62 15.53
N ALA A 61 4.39 -4.97 16.68
CA ALA A 61 5.47 -4.86 17.65
C ALA A 61 5.85 -6.23 18.25
N THR A 62 7.14 -6.50 18.35
CA THR A 62 7.67 -7.72 18.96
C THR A 62 7.92 -7.49 20.45
N THR A 63 7.22 -8.23 21.32
CA THR A 63 7.29 -8.08 22.79
C THR A 63 8.48 -8.80 23.41
N SER A 64 9.01 -9.85 22.78
CA SER A 64 10.23 -10.53 23.23
C SER A 64 10.95 -11.17 22.06
N LYS A 65 12.28 -11.04 22.03
CA LYS A 65 13.14 -11.70 21.05
C LYS A 65 13.79 -12.89 21.72
N THR A 66 13.35 -14.10 21.42
CA THR A 66 14.03 -15.32 21.87
C THR A 66 14.87 -15.86 20.72
N ARG A 67 16.19 -15.97 20.91
CA ARG A 67 17.11 -16.53 19.93
C ARG A 67 17.15 -18.03 20.10
N TYR A 68 16.76 -18.79 19.08
CA TYR A 68 16.76 -20.26 19.12
C TYR A 68 17.97 -20.90 18.40
N ALA A 69 18.57 -20.20 17.44
CA ALA A 69 19.69 -20.69 16.65
C ALA A 69 20.44 -19.57 15.93
N ASN A 70 21.64 -19.86 15.43
CA ASN A 70 22.46 -18.94 14.64
C ASN A 70 22.16 -19.06 13.13
N SER A 71 20.91 -19.07 12.73
CA SER A 71 20.49 -19.20 11.32
C SER A 71 19.27 -18.34 10.99
N CYS A 72 18.78 -18.38 9.76
CA CYS A 72 17.72 -17.52 9.21
C CYS A 72 16.39 -17.41 9.98
N ARG A 73 16.23 -18.11 11.11
CA ARG A 73 15.06 -18.05 12.01
C ARG A 73 15.45 -17.65 13.44
N ASP A 74 16.41 -16.78 13.58
CA ASP A 74 17.03 -16.43 14.88
C ASP A 74 16.09 -15.77 15.90
N LEU A 75 14.93 -15.25 15.48
CA LEU A 75 14.01 -14.51 16.34
C LEU A 75 12.62 -15.14 16.30
N SER A 76 12.15 -15.61 17.44
CA SER A 76 10.78 -16.09 17.63
C SER A 76 10.11 -15.37 18.79
N SER A 77 8.85 -14.99 18.62
CA SER A 77 8.00 -14.53 19.71
C SER A 77 7.45 -15.74 20.46
N ARG A 78 7.45 -15.69 21.80
CA ARG A 78 6.72 -16.67 22.61
C ARG A 78 5.27 -16.23 22.72
N ILE A 79 4.36 -17.02 22.19
CA ILE A 79 2.92 -16.81 22.29
C ILE A 79 2.38 -17.79 23.34
N SER A 80 1.53 -17.32 24.26
CA SER A 80 0.92 -18.20 25.26
C SER A 80 -0.02 -19.21 24.58
N GLN A 81 -0.11 -20.42 25.14
CA GLN A 81 -1.01 -21.45 24.63
C GLN A 81 -2.48 -21.03 24.74
N ASP A 82 -2.84 -20.23 25.73
CA ASP A 82 -4.20 -19.71 25.94
C ASP A 82 -4.61 -18.79 24.78
N HIS A 83 -3.74 -17.86 24.34
CA HIS A 83 -3.98 -17.02 23.17
C HIS A 83 -4.12 -17.88 21.90
N VAL A 84 -3.25 -18.87 21.71
CA VAL A 84 -3.33 -19.78 20.56
C VAL A 84 -4.65 -20.52 20.53
N ALA A 85 -5.08 -21.10 21.67
CA ALA A 85 -6.33 -21.85 21.78
C ALA A 85 -7.55 -20.96 21.51
N LEU A 86 -7.59 -19.77 22.12
CA LEU A 86 -8.67 -18.81 21.93
C LEU A 86 -8.80 -18.39 20.47
N HIS A 87 -7.68 -17.97 19.85
CA HIS A 87 -7.66 -17.54 18.47
C HIS A 87 -7.94 -18.68 17.48
N ALA A 88 -7.55 -19.92 17.80
CA ALA A 88 -7.91 -21.09 17.00
C ALA A 88 -9.43 -21.33 17.01
N ALA A 89 -10.09 -21.17 18.16
CA ALA A 89 -11.55 -21.29 18.26
C ALA A 89 -12.27 -20.18 17.45
N ILE A 90 -11.80 -18.92 17.58
CA ILE A 90 -12.32 -17.78 16.80
C ILE A 90 -12.13 -18.02 15.31
N GLY A 91 -10.92 -18.41 14.89
CA GLY A 91 -10.57 -18.69 13.51
C GLY A 91 -11.44 -19.80 12.90
N SER A 92 -11.60 -20.91 13.62
CA SER A 92 -12.45 -22.03 13.20
C SER A 92 -13.91 -21.61 13.02
N ASN A 93 -14.46 -20.82 13.94
CA ASN A 93 -15.83 -20.30 13.82
C ASN A 93 -15.99 -19.35 12.62
N ASN A 94 -15.02 -18.44 12.41
CA ASN A 94 -15.04 -17.54 11.27
C ASN A 94 -14.88 -18.27 9.95
N LEU A 95 -14.02 -19.30 9.86
CA LEU A 95 -13.84 -20.08 8.66
C LEU A 95 -15.15 -20.73 8.18
N ARG A 96 -15.94 -21.29 9.11
CA ARG A 96 -17.27 -21.84 8.77
C ARG A 96 -18.20 -20.79 8.18
N ARG A 97 -18.18 -19.56 8.71
CA ARG A 97 -18.99 -18.45 8.19
C ARG A 97 -18.48 -17.97 6.82
N ILE A 98 -17.17 -17.83 6.67
CA ILE A 98 -16.52 -17.40 5.43
C ILE A 98 -16.83 -18.37 4.28
N VAL A 99 -16.88 -19.69 4.53
CA VAL A 99 -17.25 -20.68 3.52
C VAL A 99 -18.68 -20.48 3.00
N SER A 100 -19.59 -20.00 3.86
CA SER A 100 -20.99 -19.73 3.47
C SER A 100 -21.21 -18.30 2.95
N ASP A 101 -20.37 -17.34 3.36
CA ASP A 101 -20.42 -15.94 2.94
C ASP A 101 -19.40 -15.74 1.79
N GLU A 102 -19.90 -15.34 0.63
CA GLU A 102 -19.10 -15.24 -0.59
C GLU A 102 -18.35 -13.89 -0.70
N THR A 103 -18.45 -13.01 0.31
CA THR A 103 -17.84 -11.67 0.29
C THR A 103 -16.40 -11.66 0.78
N ALA A 104 -15.60 -10.74 0.25
CA ALA A 104 -14.25 -10.49 0.78
C ALA A 104 -14.33 -9.82 2.16
N CYS A 105 -13.36 -10.10 3.04
CA CYS A 105 -13.28 -9.43 4.33
C CYS A 105 -11.87 -9.40 4.90
N ILE A 106 -11.63 -8.39 5.75
CA ILE A 106 -10.48 -8.33 6.66
C ILE A 106 -11.02 -8.06 8.06
N LYS A 107 -10.64 -8.88 9.03
CA LYS A 107 -11.02 -8.72 10.44
C LYS A 107 -9.81 -8.91 11.34
N ILE A 108 -9.63 -8.02 12.30
CA ILE A 108 -8.60 -8.12 13.33
C ILE A 108 -9.29 -8.33 14.67
N TYR A 109 -9.04 -9.47 15.29
CA TYR A 109 -9.52 -9.83 16.61
C TYR A 109 -8.42 -9.58 17.62
N ARG A 110 -8.60 -8.62 18.51
CA ARG A 110 -7.63 -8.27 19.58
C ARG A 110 -8.11 -8.78 20.91
N THR A 111 -7.23 -9.45 21.65
CA THR A 111 -7.46 -9.84 23.03
C THR A 111 -6.71 -8.91 23.98
N ASP A 112 -7.33 -8.54 25.10
CA ASP A 112 -6.69 -7.85 26.20
C ASP A 112 -6.10 -8.83 27.25
N GLU A 113 -5.63 -8.30 28.37
CA GLU A 113 -5.05 -9.09 29.47
C GLU A 113 -6.06 -10.00 30.16
N ASP A 114 -7.34 -9.62 30.16
CA ASP A 114 -8.45 -10.39 30.72
C ASP A 114 -9.08 -11.35 29.68
N MET A 115 -8.43 -11.55 28.53
CA MET A 115 -8.90 -12.38 27.41
C MET A 115 -10.23 -11.91 26.80
N GLN A 116 -10.60 -10.65 27.02
CA GLN A 116 -11.74 -10.05 26.31
C GLN A 116 -11.39 -9.78 24.87
N ILE A 117 -12.36 -9.95 23.98
CA ILE A 117 -12.14 -9.85 22.53
C ILE A 117 -12.82 -8.59 22.01
N SER A 118 -12.03 -7.77 21.32
CA SER A 118 -12.51 -6.71 20.45
C SER A 118 -12.29 -7.09 18.98
N VAL A 119 -13.15 -6.58 18.11
CA VAL A 119 -13.07 -6.86 16.66
C VAL A 119 -13.01 -5.55 15.91
N THR A 120 -11.97 -5.39 15.10
CA THR A 120 -11.83 -4.29 14.15
C THR A 120 -12.09 -4.83 12.74
N PRO A 121 -13.27 -4.54 12.13
CA PRO A 121 -13.48 -4.77 10.71
C PRO A 121 -12.69 -3.72 9.93
N VAL A 122 -11.90 -4.16 8.94
CA VAL A 122 -11.15 -3.26 8.08
C VAL A 122 -11.97 -2.96 6.84
N PRO A 123 -12.27 -1.70 6.53
CA PRO A 123 -12.98 -1.34 5.30
C PRO A 123 -12.19 -1.79 4.07
N LEU A 124 -12.89 -2.41 3.13
CA LEU A 124 -12.27 -2.81 1.87
C LEU A 124 -12.14 -1.59 0.94
N ASP A 125 -11.11 -1.63 0.12
CA ASP A 125 -10.85 -0.65 -0.93
C ASP A 125 -10.89 -1.33 -2.29
N GLN A 126 -11.15 -0.56 -3.34
CA GLN A 126 -11.06 -1.01 -4.72
C GLN A 126 -9.73 -0.58 -5.32
N PHE A 127 -9.29 -1.31 -6.33
CA PHE A 127 -8.05 -1.00 -7.03
C PHE A 127 -8.32 -0.89 -8.53
N THR A 128 -7.74 0.14 -9.14
CA THR A 128 -7.63 0.23 -10.58
C THR A 128 -6.31 -0.40 -11.01
N LEU A 129 -6.40 -1.36 -11.92
CA LEU A 129 -5.23 -2.00 -12.53
C LEU A 129 -4.83 -1.25 -13.80
N MET A 130 -3.57 -0.86 -13.88
CA MET A 130 -2.94 -0.28 -15.06
C MET A 130 -1.73 -1.13 -15.46
N GLU A 131 -1.56 -1.38 -16.75
CA GLU A 131 -0.38 -2.07 -17.29
C GLU A 131 0.53 -1.03 -17.95
N VAL A 132 1.73 -0.85 -17.39
CA VAL A 132 2.69 0.19 -17.81
C VAL A 132 4.10 -0.37 -17.75
N SER A 133 4.85 -0.24 -18.83
CA SER A 133 6.26 -0.67 -18.91
C SER A 133 6.50 -2.13 -18.49
N GLY A 134 5.52 -3.01 -18.72
CA GLY A 134 5.57 -4.42 -18.32
C GLY A 134 5.38 -4.65 -16.82
N TRP A 135 4.92 -3.65 -16.08
CA TRP A 135 4.48 -3.74 -14.68
C TRP A 135 2.95 -3.64 -14.60
N GLN A 136 2.39 -4.35 -13.63
CA GLN A 136 1.01 -4.18 -13.20
C GLN A 136 0.98 -3.19 -12.02
N VAL A 137 0.33 -2.04 -12.20
CA VAL A 137 0.19 -1.02 -11.16
C VAL A 137 -1.21 -1.07 -10.60
N TYR A 138 -1.34 -1.40 -9.33
CA TYR A 138 -2.60 -1.36 -8.59
C TYR A 138 -2.67 -0.06 -7.80
N LEU A 139 -3.50 0.88 -8.28
CA LEU A 139 -3.78 2.14 -7.59
C LEU A 139 -5.06 2.00 -6.76
N SER A 140 -4.95 2.17 -5.45
CA SER A 140 -6.09 2.23 -4.53
C SER A 140 -7.02 3.37 -4.89
N GLN A 141 -8.32 3.11 -4.91
CA GLN A 141 -9.32 4.13 -5.22
C GLN A 141 -9.37 5.23 -4.17
N SER A 142 -9.16 4.90 -2.91
CA SER A 142 -9.02 5.90 -1.85
C SER A 142 -7.84 6.84 -2.08
N VAL A 143 -6.71 6.34 -2.61
CA VAL A 143 -5.56 7.18 -2.98
C VAL A 143 -5.92 8.08 -4.15
N ALA A 144 -6.56 7.55 -5.19
CA ALA A 144 -6.98 8.36 -6.35
C ALA A 144 -7.91 9.51 -5.93
N ILE A 145 -8.90 9.23 -5.08
CA ILE A 145 -9.81 10.25 -4.54
C ILE A 145 -9.05 11.30 -3.75
N GLU A 146 -8.11 10.89 -2.91
CA GLU A 146 -7.32 11.82 -2.08
C GLU A 146 -6.38 12.68 -2.95
N LEU A 147 -5.75 12.12 -3.97
CA LEU A 147 -4.95 12.87 -4.95
C LEU A 147 -5.78 13.99 -5.61
N LEU A 148 -6.99 13.66 -6.07
CA LEU A 148 -7.91 14.63 -6.69
C LEU A 148 -8.37 15.70 -5.69
N ARG A 149 -8.67 15.31 -4.45
CA ARG A 149 -9.06 16.23 -3.38
C ARG A 149 -7.94 17.22 -3.06
N VAL A 150 -6.71 16.74 -2.90
CA VAL A 150 -5.55 17.59 -2.60
C VAL A 150 -5.28 18.54 -3.75
N ARG A 151 -5.28 18.05 -5.01
CA ARG A 151 -5.17 18.91 -6.19
C ARG A 151 -6.22 20.02 -6.16
N GLY A 152 -7.52 19.66 -5.98
CA GLY A 152 -8.62 20.63 -5.97
C GLY A 152 -8.46 21.73 -4.92
N GLY A 153 -7.91 21.38 -3.75
CA GLY A 153 -7.65 22.34 -2.66
C GLY A 153 -6.44 23.25 -2.90
N LYS A 154 -5.62 22.98 -3.91
CA LYS A 154 -4.38 23.73 -4.22
C LYS A 154 -4.47 24.58 -5.48
N LEU A 155 -5.46 24.33 -6.33
CA LEU A 155 -5.63 25.11 -7.56
C LEU A 155 -5.64 26.64 -7.27
N PRO A 156 -5.01 27.46 -8.14
CA PRO A 156 -4.40 27.11 -9.43
C PRO A 156 -2.97 26.57 -9.33
N ASN A 157 -2.41 26.40 -8.13
CA ASN A 157 -1.03 25.94 -7.96
C ASN A 157 -0.91 24.44 -8.16
N GLU A 158 0.23 24.02 -8.69
CA GLU A 158 0.68 22.64 -8.64
C GLU A 158 1.04 22.25 -7.20
N THR A 159 0.81 21.00 -6.84
CA THR A 159 1.19 20.40 -5.57
C THR A 159 1.62 18.96 -5.80
N GLY A 160 2.17 18.31 -4.81
CA GLY A 160 2.63 16.95 -4.97
C GLY A 160 3.02 16.28 -3.66
N GLY A 161 3.86 15.28 -3.75
CA GLY A 161 4.34 14.52 -2.61
C GLY A 161 4.86 13.14 -3.00
N VAL A 162 4.84 12.21 -2.07
CA VAL A 162 5.34 10.86 -2.33
C VAL A 162 4.24 9.82 -2.25
N LEU A 163 4.43 8.74 -2.98
CA LEU A 163 3.56 7.58 -3.01
C LEU A 163 4.08 6.52 -2.05
N ILE A 164 3.16 5.91 -1.31
CA ILE A 164 3.43 4.84 -0.36
C ILE A 164 2.77 3.56 -0.84
N GLY A 165 3.52 2.47 -0.77
CA GLY A 165 3.03 1.17 -1.22
C GLY A 165 4.07 0.07 -1.12
N ALA A 166 4.04 -0.87 -2.07
CA ALA A 166 4.95 -2.00 -2.11
C ALA A 166 5.26 -2.44 -3.53
N PHE A 167 6.44 -3.05 -3.71
CA PHE A 167 6.83 -3.73 -4.93
C PHE A 167 6.78 -5.25 -4.76
N ASN A 168 6.31 -5.95 -5.79
CA ASN A 168 6.55 -7.37 -5.99
C ASN A 168 7.36 -7.53 -7.29
N THR A 169 8.67 -7.57 -7.14
CA THR A 169 9.59 -7.62 -8.28
C THR A 169 9.53 -8.92 -9.06
N GLN A 170 9.18 -10.03 -8.40
CA GLN A 170 9.05 -11.33 -9.05
C GLN A 170 7.87 -11.37 -10.03
N GLN A 171 6.74 -10.76 -9.64
CA GLN A 171 5.52 -10.71 -10.45
C GLN A 171 5.40 -9.40 -11.23
N LYS A 172 6.36 -8.48 -11.08
CA LYS A 172 6.32 -7.13 -11.64
C LYS A 172 5.02 -6.38 -11.30
N ILE A 173 4.71 -6.32 -10.00
CA ILE A 173 3.54 -5.62 -9.49
C ILE A 173 3.97 -4.47 -8.61
N ILE A 174 3.30 -3.34 -8.76
CA ILE A 174 3.43 -2.14 -7.93
C ILE A 174 2.08 -1.90 -7.27
N TYR A 175 2.06 -1.81 -5.95
CA TYR A 175 0.87 -1.44 -5.20
C TYR A 175 1.04 -0.01 -4.69
N ILE A 176 0.10 0.88 -5.00
CA ILE A 176 0.04 2.25 -4.50
C ILE A 176 -1.19 2.35 -3.61
N VAL A 177 -0.98 2.42 -2.29
CA VAL A 177 -2.06 2.27 -1.30
C VAL A 177 -2.20 3.44 -0.37
N ASP A 178 -1.24 4.37 -0.39
CA ASP A 178 -1.27 5.58 0.42
C ASP A 178 -0.39 6.67 -0.21
N LEU A 179 -0.46 7.87 0.32
CA LEU A 179 0.35 9.01 -0.11
C LEU A 179 0.75 9.88 1.08
N LEU A 180 1.82 10.64 0.89
CA LEU A 180 2.15 11.80 1.71
C LEU A 180 2.06 13.05 0.84
N THR A 181 1.47 14.10 1.38
CA THR A 181 1.34 15.40 0.69
C THR A 181 2.63 16.20 0.76
N ALA A 182 2.67 17.32 0.04
CA ALA A 182 3.80 18.24 0.01
C ALA A 182 4.29 18.60 1.42
N PRO A 183 5.59 18.38 1.73
CA PRO A 183 6.22 18.92 2.93
C PRO A 183 6.05 20.44 3.06
N THR A 184 6.12 20.95 4.28
CA THR A 184 5.87 22.38 4.56
C THR A 184 6.91 23.34 3.97
N ASP A 185 8.05 22.83 3.56
CA ASP A 185 9.13 23.53 2.85
C ASP A 185 9.05 23.41 1.33
N SER A 186 7.96 22.84 0.79
CA SER A 186 7.70 22.78 -0.65
C SER A 186 7.32 24.13 -1.22
N LEU A 187 7.62 24.34 -2.50
CA LEU A 187 7.23 25.53 -3.25
C LEU A 187 6.18 25.13 -4.30
N GLU A 188 5.02 25.77 -4.21
CA GLU A 188 3.84 25.50 -5.01
C GLU A 188 3.48 26.71 -5.85
N TYR A 189 3.59 26.60 -7.18
CA TYR A 189 3.30 27.67 -8.14
C TYR A 189 2.30 27.18 -9.20
N PRO A 190 1.66 28.06 -9.97
CA PRO A 190 0.73 27.65 -11.04
C PRO A 190 1.39 26.88 -12.19
N ASP A 191 2.69 26.95 -12.33
CA ASP A 191 3.48 26.39 -13.43
C ASP A 191 4.65 25.53 -12.97
N ALA A 192 4.80 25.31 -11.66
CA ALA A 192 5.87 24.48 -11.10
C ALA A 192 5.57 24.01 -9.68
N PHE A 193 5.95 22.78 -9.38
CA PHE A 193 6.02 22.22 -8.04
C PHE A 193 7.45 21.81 -7.71
N ILE A 194 7.99 22.34 -6.61
CA ILE A 194 9.29 21.92 -6.07
C ILE A 194 9.04 21.27 -4.72
N ARG A 195 9.17 19.95 -4.68
CA ARG A 195 8.96 19.19 -3.44
C ARG A 195 10.03 19.50 -2.42
N GLY A 196 9.62 19.87 -1.21
CA GLY A 196 10.47 19.95 -0.04
C GLY A 196 10.87 18.54 0.48
N HIS A 197 11.54 18.51 1.60
CA HIS A 197 12.02 17.26 2.22
C HIS A 197 11.84 17.23 3.74
N LYS A 198 11.31 18.31 4.32
CA LYS A 198 11.15 18.43 5.77
C LYS A 198 10.26 17.30 6.32
N ASP A 199 10.77 16.60 7.32
CA ASP A 199 10.11 15.50 8.05
C ASP A 199 9.64 14.33 7.15
N LEU A 200 10.04 14.30 5.86
CA LEU A 200 9.54 13.30 4.91
C LEU A 200 10.16 11.92 5.16
N ALA A 201 11.45 11.87 5.41
CA ALA A 201 12.14 10.62 5.71
C ALA A 201 11.60 9.99 6.99
N GLU A 202 11.42 10.80 8.03
CA GLU A 202 10.86 10.37 9.32
C GLU A 202 9.42 9.84 9.18
N GLN A 203 8.61 10.45 8.31
CA GLN A 203 7.26 9.95 8.03
C GLN A 203 7.29 8.61 7.31
N VAL A 204 8.19 8.42 6.33
CA VAL A 204 8.37 7.13 5.63
C VAL A 204 8.89 6.07 6.59
N ASP A 205 9.87 6.40 7.44
CA ASP A 205 10.42 5.48 8.45
C ASP A 205 9.36 5.06 9.47
N ALA A 206 8.49 5.98 9.89
CA ALA A 206 7.36 5.67 10.78
C ALA A 206 6.37 4.69 10.12
N ILE A 207 6.07 4.88 8.82
CA ILE A 207 5.22 3.95 8.05
C ILE A 207 5.89 2.58 7.95
N GLN A 208 7.17 2.52 7.62
CA GLN A 208 7.92 1.26 7.56
C GLN A 208 7.93 0.56 8.91
N SER A 209 8.11 1.31 9.99
CA SER A 209 8.13 0.76 11.35
C SER A 209 6.80 0.10 11.73
N VAL A 210 5.68 0.81 11.57
CA VAL A 210 4.34 0.29 11.96
C VAL A 210 3.87 -0.84 11.06
N THR A 211 4.35 -0.90 9.81
CA THR A 211 4.02 -1.95 8.86
C THR A 211 5.09 -3.05 8.73
N ALA A 212 6.09 -3.04 9.62
CA ALA A 212 7.23 -3.96 9.58
C ALA A 212 7.91 -4.03 8.19
N GLY A 213 8.07 -2.88 7.54
CA GLY A 213 8.70 -2.74 6.22
C GLY A 213 7.85 -3.20 5.03
N ASN A 214 6.56 -3.50 5.24
CA ASN A 214 5.68 -3.95 4.14
C ASN A 214 5.13 -2.80 3.29
N LEU A 215 5.05 -1.59 3.84
CA LEU A 215 4.81 -0.37 3.07
C LEU A 215 6.05 0.51 3.14
N THR A 216 6.40 1.10 2.01
CA THR A 216 7.55 1.99 1.84
C THR A 216 7.27 3.04 0.78
N TYR A 217 8.21 3.94 0.55
CA TYR A 217 8.24 4.82 -0.61
C TYR A 217 8.23 4.00 -1.91
N VAL A 218 7.36 4.35 -2.85
CA VAL A 218 7.27 3.70 -4.16
C VAL A 218 7.40 4.66 -5.34
N GLY A 219 7.37 5.96 -5.10
CA GLY A 219 7.50 6.97 -6.15
C GLY A 219 7.01 8.35 -5.75
N GLU A 220 6.87 9.22 -6.72
CA GLU A 220 6.46 10.61 -6.57
C GLU A 220 5.08 10.85 -7.20
N TRP A 221 4.40 11.88 -6.76
CA TRP A 221 3.22 12.40 -7.44
C TRP A 221 3.20 13.92 -7.42
N HIS A 222 2.61 14.51 -8.45
CA HIS A 222 2.29 15.94 -8.49
C HIS A 222 1.04 16.20 -9.31
N SER A 223 0.50 17.40 -9.20
CA SER A 223 -0.68 17.82 -9.96
C SER A 223 -0.31 18.86 -11.01
N HIS A 224 -1.05 18.85 -12.11
CA HIS A 224 -1.04 19.94 -13.09
C HIS A 224 -2.27 20.84 -12.90
N PRO A 225 -2.18 22.15 -13.22
CA PRO A 225 -3.31 23.07 -13.14
C PRO A 225 -4.36 22.77 -14.21
N ASP A 226 -5.50 23.46 -14.13
CA ASP A 226 -6.54 23.34 -15.16
C ASP A 226 -6.04 23.87 -16.50
N GLY A 227 -6.46 23.18 -17.59
CA GLY A 227 -6.02 23.47 -18.94
C GLY A 227 -4.65 22.88 -19.32
N ALA A 228 -3.85 22.40 -18.37
CA ALA A 228 -2.60 21.70 -18.64
C ALA A 228 -2.85 20.24 -18.99
N LYS A 229 -2.00 19.68 -19.86
CA LYS A 229 -2.11 18.27 -20.25
C LYS A 229 -1.69 17.37 -19.10
N CYS A 230 -2.48 16.33 -18.81
CA CYS A 230 -2.11 15.28 -17.86
C CYS A 230 -1.09 14.32 -18.49
N ARG A 231 0.14 14.80 -18.66
CA ARG A 231 1.28 14.07 -19.25
C ARG A 231 2.60 14.64 -18.75
N PRO A 232 3.67 13.82 -18.69
CA PRO A 232 4.97 14.31 -18.29
C PRO A 232 5.48 15.47 -19.15
N SER A 233 5.81 16.57 -18.52
CA SER A 233 6.55 17.69 -19.09
C SER A 233 8.04 17.34 -19.28
N ASN A 234 8.84 18.25 -19.77
CA ASN A 234 10.29 18.03 -19.85
C ASN A 234 10.95 18.08 -18.47
N ASP A 235 10.38 18.81 -17.53
CA ASP A 235 10.91 18.87 -16.15
C ASP A 235 10.52 17.60 -15.38
N ASP A 236 9.30 17.08 -15.57
CA ASP A 236 8.88 15.79 -15.00
C ASP A 236 9.78 14.63 -15.45
N LYS A 237 10.23 14.66 -16.70
CA LYS A 237 11.20 13.68 -17.22
C LYS A 237 12.54 13.72 -16.49
N LYS A 238 12.99 14.89 -16.06
CA LYS A 238 14.20 15.01 -15.23
C LYS A 238 13.97 14.46 -13.83
N VAL A 239 12.78 14.68 -13.27
CA VAL A 239 12.41 14.11 -11.95
C VAL A 239 12.32 12.59 -12.04
N ILE A 240 11.70 12.03 -13.09
CA ILE A 240 11.66 10.57 -13.33
C ILE A 240 13.09 10.01 -13.45
N GLN A 241 14.00 10.70 -14.13
CA GLN A 241 15.41 10.28 -14.20
C GLN A 241 16.06 10.29 -12.81
N TRP A 242 15.83 11.30 -12.00
CA TRP A 242 16.34 11.37 -10.64
C TRP A 242 15.79 10.24 -9.76
N ILE A 243 14.49 9.90 -9.89
CA ILE A 243 13.89 8.75 -9.18
C ILE A 243 14.55 7.44 -9.65
N ASP A 244 14.83 7.30 -10.96
CA ASP A 244 15.50 6.13 -11.51
C ASP A 244 16.92 5.97 -10.94
N ASP A 245 17.68 7.05 -10.89
CA ASP A 245 19.04 7.06 -10.30
C ASP A 245 19.01 6.63 -8.82
N TYR A 246 17.95 6.99 -8.08
CA TYR A 246 17.77 6.62 -6.69
C TYR A 246 17.32 5.15 -6.51
N MET A 247 16.38 4.65 -7.33
CA MET A 247 15.73 3.36 -7.16
C MET A 247 16.41 2.20 -7.92
N SER A 248 17.18 2.52 -8.97
CA SER A 248 17.80 1.50 -9.84
C SER A 248 18.81 0.60 -9.12
N GLY A 249 19.46 1.11 -8.06
CA GLY A 249 20.36 0.32 -7.21
C GLY A 249 19.69 -0.90 -6.58
N ASP A 250 18.40 -0.81 -6.30
CA ASP A 250 17.57 -1.89 -5.75
C ASP A 250 16.81 -2.67 -6.82
N GLY A 251 17.02 -2.36 -8.11
CA GLY A 251 16.33 -2.97 -9.24
C GLY A 251 14.86 -2.60 -9.35
N LEU A 252 14.46 -1.48 -8.74
CA LEU A 252 13.09 -0.98 -8.74
C LEU A 252 12.90 0.06 -9.85
N PRO A 253 11.72 0.10 -10.49
CA PRO A 253 11.43 1.10 -11.51
C PRO A 253 11.08 2.45 -10.86
N PRO A 254 11.42 3.58 -11.49
CA PRO A 254 10.87 4.87 -11.10
C PRO A 254 9.36 4.92 -11.39
N VAL A 255 8.59 5.45 -10.45
CA VAL A 255 7.14 5.61 -10.56
C VAL A 255 6.76 7.07 -10.30
N MET A 256 5.90 7.61 -11.18
CA MET A 256 5.35 8.95 -11.01
C MET A 256 3.86 8.97 -11.37
N LEU A 257 3.05 9.61 -10.55
CA LEU A 257 1.67 9.94 -10.88
C LEU A 257 1.54 11.45 -11.17
N ILE A 258 0.83 11.80 -12.23
CA ILE A 258 0.46 13.18 -12.54
C ILE A 258 -1.06 13.29 -12.49
N VAL A 259 -1.54 14.22 -11.67
CA VAL A 259 -2.98 14.43 -11.43
C VAL A 259 -3.46 15.63 -12.24
N GLY A 260 -4.31 15.37 -13.23
CA GLY A 260 -4.84 16.38 -14.15
C GLY A 260 -6.26 16.83 -13.84
N GLU A 261 -6.80 17.62 -14.75
CA GLU A 261 -8.17 18.10 -14.72
C GLU A 261 -9.17 16.97 -14.99
N GLY A 262 -10.40 17.12 -14.46
CA GLY A 262 -11.52 16.23 -14.77
C GLY A 262 -11.37 14.80 -14.25
N GLY A 263 -10.54 14.58 -13.22
CA GLY A 263 -10.32 13.26 -12.63
C GLY A 263 -9.27 12.42 -13.35
N GLU A 264 -8.54 12.97 -14.30
CA GLU A 264 -7.49 12.25 -15.04
C GLU A 264 -6.24 12.07 -14.16
N ILE A 265 -5.72 10.85 -14.11
CA ILE A 265 -4.45 10.50 -13.48
C ILE A 265 -3.58 9.79 -14.53
N CYS A 266 -2.40 10.32 -14.76
CA CYS A 266 -1.39 9.73 -15.62
C CYS A 266 -0.38 8.98 -14.76
N THR A 267 -0.22 7.68 -15.01
CA THR A 267 0.74 6.82 -14.33
C THR A 267 1.94 6.57 -15.24
N CYS A 268 3.10 6.98 -14.80
CA CYS A 268 4.37 6.80 -15.49
C CYS A 268 5.23 5.79 -14.75
N VAL A 269 5.74 4.79 -15.46
CA VAL A 269 6.70 3.81 -14.92
C VAL A 269 7.89 3.73 -15.86
N GLY A 270 9.09 3.87 -15.32
CA GLY A 270 10.32 3.74 -16.07
C GLY A 270 10.70 2.29 -16.34
N GLN A 271 11.47 2.09 -17.42
CA GLN A 271 12.12 0.82 -17.70
C GLN A 271 13.60 0.96 -17.38
N ASN A 272 14.11 0.10 -16.51
CA ASN A 272 15.52 0.05 -16.17
C ASN A 272 16.33 -0.50 -17.36
N THR A 273 16.73 0.39 -18.28
CA THR A 273 17.52 0.10 -19.47
C THR A 273 18.70 1.07 -19.56
N LYS A 274 19.67 0.81 -20.46
CA LYS A 274 20.85 1.70 -20.70
C LYS A 274 20.50 3.17 -21.03
N SER A 275 19.27 3.43 -21.45
CA SER A 275 18.68 4.76 -21.55
C SER A 275 17.29 4.69 -20.97
N LEU A 276 16.97 5.54 -19.98
CA LEU A 276 15.66 5.57 -19.36
C LEU A 276 14.58 5.70 -20.45
N ARG A 277 13.74 4.70 -20.50
CA ARG A 277 12.47 4.74 -21.23
C ARG A 277 11.36 4.63 -20.20
N PHE A 278 10.32 5.40 -20.37
CA PHE A 278 9.11 5.28 -19.58
C PHE A 278 7.89 5.27 -20.51
N GLU A 279 6.87 4.58 -20.06
CA GLU A 279 5.55 4.60 -20.67
C GLU A 279 4.59 5.29 -19.70
N ASP A 280 3.53 5.85 -20.24
CA ASP A 280 2.45 6.44 -19.46
C ASP A 280 1.09 5.85 -19.87
N VAL A 281 0.25 5.62 -18.88
CA VAL A 281 -1.15 5.24 -19.03
C VAL A 281 -2.00 6.25 -18.28
N ARG A 282 -3.16 6.60 -18.85
CA ARG A 282 -4.09 7.56 -18.25
C ARG A 282 -5.41 6.89 -17.94
N GLU A 283 -5.86 7.09 -16.71
CA GLU A 283 -7.15 6.63 -16.24
C GLU A 283 -7.97 7.80 -15.71
N LYS A 284 -9.28 7.66 -15.78
CA LYS A 284 -10.21 8.68 -15.31
C LYS A 284 -10.98 8.18 -14.10
N PHE A 285 -10.80 8.86 -13.00
CA PHE A 285 -11.47 8.55 -11.73
C PHE A 285 -12.67 9.45 -11.51
N ALA A 286 -13.68 8.93 -10.82
CA ALA A 286 -14.84 9.73 -10.45
C ALA A 286 -14.41 10.82 -9.45
N VAL A 287 -14.65 12.06 -9.80
CA VAL A 287 -14.50 13.19 -8.88
C VAL A 287 -15.68 13.13 -7.92
N ALA A 288 -15.42 12.93 -6.61
CA ALA A 288 -16.48 13.08 -5.62
C ALA A 288 -16.94 14.55 -5.61
N VAL A 289 -18.21 14.78 -5.92
CA VAL A 289 -18.86 16.10 -5.92
C VAL A 289 -19.19 16.48 -4.48
#